data_2d08fd6f4e781329c01862117d7ea2ac
#
_entry.id   2d08fd6f4e781329c01862117d7ea2ac
#
_cell.length_a   1.000
_cell.length_b   1.000
_cell.length_c   1.000
_cell.angle_alpha   90.00
_cell.angle_beta   90.00
_cell.angle_gamma   90.00
#
_symmetry.space_group_name_H-M   'P 1'
#
loop_
_entity.id
_entity.type
_entity.pdbx_description
1 polymer ?
#
loop_
_entity_poly.entity_id
_entity_poly.type
_entity_poly.pdbx_seq_one_letter_code
_entity_poly.pdbx_strand_id
1 'polypeptide(L)'
;MDAENGVGWRIKPAMEFPNQTLLGAIRDTNLIYRLGAAIGQQCRAMGIHVNFAPVADINVNPKNPVIGIRSFGEKKEEVGNRTLQYMRGLQSQHVMAVAKHFPGHGDTDVDSHLALPLIRHTVARIDTVELYPFRQLFEAGIPGVMIAHLNVPSYDSANIPASLSKQIVTDLLREKLHFDGLCFTDAMNMKGVTQGKTPGDADVKALAA
;
A
#
# COMPACT_ATOMS: atom_id res chain seq x y z
N MET A 1 -10.69 -2.09 6.64
CA MET A 1 -11.21 -3.01 5.60
C MET A 1 -10.50 -2.73 4.28
N ASP A 2 -10.25 -3.75 3.42
CA ASP A 2 -9.81 -3.52 2.05
C ASP A 2 -11.03 -3.25 1.16
N ALA A 3 -11.29 -1.99 0.88
CA ALA A 3 -12.35 -1.54 -0.03
C ALA A 3 -11.74 -0.71 -1.17
N GLU A 4 -10.73 -1.29 -1.86
CA GLU A 4 -10.00 -0.61 -2.95
C GLU A 4 -10.94 -0.15 -4.07
N ASN A 5 -11.93 -0.98 -4.42
CA ASN A 5 -12.94 -0.72 -5.44
C ASN A 5 -14.32 -0.45 -4.82
N GLY A 6 -14.35 0.01 -3.58
CA GLY A 6 -15.58 0.17 -2.80
C GLY A 6 -15.93 -1.07 -1.98
N VAL A 7 -16.92 -0.93 -1.10
CA VAL A 7 -17.31 -2.02 -0.19
C VAL A 7 -17.92 -3.21 -0.92
N GLY A 8 -18.46 -3.02 -2.13
CA GLY A 8 -19.04 -4.07 -2.96
C GLY A 8 -18.04 -5.16 -3.36
N TRP A 9 -16.75 -4.87 -3.33
CA TRP A 9 -15.71 -5.89 -3.51
C TRP A 9 -15.76 -6.97 -2.42
N ARG A 10 -16.16 -6.60 -1.20
CA ARG A 10 -16.23 -7.52 -0.04
C ARG A 10 -17.66 -7.84 0.40
N ILE A 11 -18.62 -6.95 0.18
CA ILE A 11 -19.98 -7.03 0.72
C ILE A 11 -20.98 -6.89 -0.42
N LYS A 12 -21.65 -7.99 -0.80
CA LYS A 12 -22.71 -7.98 -1.81
C LYS A 12 -24.07 -7.73 -1.12
N PRO A 13 -25.00 -7.00 -1.76
CA PRO A 13 -25.02 -6.49 -3.14
C PRO A 13 -24.52 -5.03 -3.29
N ALA A 14 -23.66 -4.52 -2.40
CA ALA A 14 -23.17 -3.15 -2.52
C ALA A 14 -22.46 -2.90 -3.86
N MET A 15 -22.48 -1.64 -4.31
CA MET A 15 -21.85 -1.24 -5.57
C MET A 15 -20.33 -1.42 -5.49
N GLU A 16 -19.76 -2.02 -6.53
CA GLU A 16 -18.33 -2.13 -6.79
C GLU A 16 -17.93 -1.21 -7.94
N PHE A 17 -16.84 -0.46 -7.76
CA PHE A 17 -16.29 0.41 -8.80
C PHE A 17 -15.25 -0.34 -9.65
N PRO A 18 -14.87 0.19 -10.82
CA PRO A 18 -13.81 -0.39 -11.65
C PRO A 18 -12.48 -0.49 -10.88
N ASN A 19 -11.62 -1.42 -11.32
CA ASN A 19 -10.27 -1.56 -10.77
C ASN A 19 -9.39 -0.35 -11.11
N GLN A 20 -8.30 -0.16 -10.35
CA GLN A 20 -7.43 1.00 -10.43
C GLN A 20 -6.75 1.15 -11.78
N THR A 21 -6.44 0.07 -12.50
CA THR A 21 -5.84 0.16 -13.84
C THR A 21 -6.77 0.84 -14.84
N LEU A 22 -8.08 0.56 -14.80
CA LEU A 22 -9.06 1.26 -15.62
C LEU A 22 -9.18 2.74 -15.21
N LEU A 23 -9.17 2.99 -13.90
CA LEU A 23 -9.17 4.35 -13.35
C LEU A 23 -7.89 5.10 -13.70
N GLY A 24 -6.78 4.40 -13.87
CA GLY A 24 -5.50 4.93 -14.32
C GLY A 24 -5.55 5.55 -15.73
N ALA A 25 -6.49 5.14 -16.58
CA ALA A 25 -6.72 5.74 -17.90
C ALA A 25 -7.46 7.09 -17.85
N ILE A 26 -8.05 7.45 -16.71
CA ILE A 26 -8.80 8.70 -16.54
C ILE A 26 -7.81 9.88 -16.48
N ARG A 27 -8.02 10.89 -17.34
CA ARG A 27 -7.20 12.10 -17.37
C ARG A 27 -7.61 13.14 -16.32
N ASP A 28 -8.92 13.31 -16.12
CA ASP A 28 -9.48 14.21 -15.12
C ASP A 28 -9.37 13.56 -13.71
N THR A 29 -8.34 13.91 -12.98
CA THR A 29 -8.09 13.36 -11.64
C THR A 29 -9.15 13.79 -10.60
N ASN A 30 -9.99 14.81 -10.90
CA ASN A 30 -11.12 15.14 -10.04
C ASN A 30 -12.17 14.01 -10.00
N LEU A 31 -12.26 13.19 -11.05
CA LEU A 31 -13.10 12.00 -11.05
C LEU A 31 -12.56 10.94 -10.06
N ILE A 32 -11.23 10.87 -9.89
CA ILE A 32 -10.63 9.98 -8.89
C ILE A 32 -10.92 10.47 -7.46
N TYR A 33 -10.89 11.79 -7.24
CA TYR A 33 -11.33 12.37 -5.97
C TYR A 33 -12.80 12.01 -5.67
N ARG A 34 -13.69 12.21 -6.64
CA ARG A 34 -15.12 11.89 -6.50
C ARG A 34 -15.37 10.40 -6.25
N LEU A 35 -14.59 9.54 -6.90
CA LEU A 35 -14.61 8.11 -6.64
C LEU A 35 -14.21 7.80 -5.20
N GLY A 36 -13.07 8.34 -4.73
CA GLY A 36 -12.63 8.19 -3.35
C GLY A 36 -13.68 8.66 -2.35
N ALA A 37 -14.35 9.78 -2.63
CA ALA A 37 -15.46 10.27 -1.80
C ALA A 37 -16.66 9.31 -1.80
N ALA A 38 -17.04 8.77 -2.97
CA ALA A 38 -18.14 7.79 -3.07
C ALA A 38 -17.82 6.49 -2.29
N ILE A 39 -16.58 6.00 -2.39
CA ILE A 39 -16.12 4.85 -1.59
C ILE A 39 -16.12 5.19 -0.09
N GLY A 40 -15.69 6.40 0.27
CA GLY A 40 -15.76 6.90 1.65
C GLY A 40 -17.20 6.91 2.19
N GLN A 41 -18.17 7.38 1.40
CA GLN A 41 -19.60 7.32 1.79
C GLN A 41 -20.08 5.89 2.02
N GLN A 42 -19.71 4.96 1.14
CA GLN A 42 -20.03 3.54 1.35
C GLN A 42 -19.41 3.01 2.65
N CYS A 43 -18.13 3.31 2.91
CA CYS A 43 -17.45 2.92 4.15
C CYS A 43 -18.18 3.48 5.38
N ARG A 44 -18.51 4.76 5.38
CA ARG A 44 -19.24 5.40 6.49
C ARG A 44 -20.62 4.78 6.72
N ALA A 45 -21.37 4.52 5.67
CA ALA A 45 -22.68 3.87 5.77
C ALA A 45 -22.61 2.46 6.39
N MET A 46 -21.47 1.78 6.24
CA MET A 46 -21.22 0.45 6.80
C MET A 46 -20.47 0.48 8.15
N GLY A 47 -20.26 1.66 8.76
CA GLY A 47 -19.51 1.80 10.00
C GLY A 47 -18.00 1.54 9.86
N ILE A 48 -17.44 1.60 8.65
CA ILE A 48 -16.01 1.39 8.38
C ILE A 48 -15.29 2.73 8.52
N HIS A 49 -14.33 2.81 9.45
CA HIS A 49 -13.58 4.03 9.74
C HIS A 49 -12.21 4.06 9.07
N VAL A 50 -11.65 2.90 8.71
CA VAL A 50 -10.33 2.74 8.09
C VAL A 50 -10.47 1.93 6.81
N ASN A 51 -10.05 2.51 5.69
CA ASN A 51 -9.93 1.79 4.42
C ASN A 51 -8.46 1.57 4.07
N PHE A 52 -8.04 0.32 3.90
CA PHE A 52 -6.71 -0.07 3.43
C PHE A 52 -6.58 0.19 1.92
N ALA A 53 -6.59 1.46 1.58
CA ALA A 53 -6.45 2.05 0.25
C ALA A 53 -6.00 3.53 0.40
N PRO A 54 -5.32 4.11 -0.59
CA PRO A 54 -5.07 3.64 -1.94
C PRO A 54 -3.89 2.66 -2.07
N VAL A 55 -3.88 1.89 -3.17
CA VAL A 55 -2.71 1.14 -3.62
C VAL A 55 -1.75 2.09 -4.31
N ALA A 56 -0.61 2.36 -3.65
CA ALA A 56 0.42 3.29 -4.11
C ALA A 56 1.55 2.60 -4.92
N ASP A 57 1.43 1.30 -5.12
CA ASP A 57 2.40 0.51 -5.89
C ASP A 57 2.40 0.90 -7.36
N ILE A 58 3.60 1.07 -7.94
CA ILE A 58 3.80 1.36 -9.36
C ILE A 58 4.01 0.03 -10.09
N ASN A 59 3.08 -0.37 -10.96
CA ASN A 59 3.12 -1.68 -11.61
C ASN A 59 4.09 -1.70 -12.79
N VAL A 60 5.39 -1.63 -12.52
CA VAL A 60 6.44 -1.65 -13.56
C VAL A 60 6.71 -3.06 -14.11
N ASN A 61 6.33 -4.10 -13.38
CA ASN A 61 6.46 -5.49 -13.81
C ASN A 61 5.11 -6.04 -14.30
N PRO A 62 4.93 -6.27 -15.61
CA PRO A 62 3.67 -6.80 -16.14
C PRO A 62 3.37 -8.25 -15.70
N LYS A 63 4.37 -8.95 -15.15
CA LYS A 63 4.21 -10.32 -14.61
C LYS A 63 3.86 -10.33 -13.12
N ASN A 64 3.72 -9.16 -12.49
CA ASN A 64 3.38 -9.09 -11.07
C ASN A 64 2.03 -9.75 -10.79
N PRO A 65 1.99 -10.84 -9.98
CA PRO A 65 0.76 -11.60 -9.76
C PRO A 65 -0.16 -10.98 -8.71
N VAL A 66 0.33 -9.98 -7.95
CA VAL A 66 -0.37 -9.43 -6.77
C VAL A 66 -0.93 -8.05 -7.03
N ILE A 67 -0.14 -7.17 -7.62
CA ILE A 67 -0.50 -5.76 -7.82
C ILE A 67 -1.32 -5.60 -9.11
N GLY A 68 -0.73 -5.86 -10.28
CA GLY A 68 -1.44 -5.88 -11.56
C GLY A 68 -2.54 -4.83 -11.68
N ILE A 69 -3.77 -5.30 -11.80
CA ILE A 69 -4.97 -4.45 -11.97
C ILE A 69 -5.31 -3.57 -10.78
N ARG A 70 -4.67 -3.76 -9.63
CA ARG A 70 -4.86 -2.96 -8.43
C ARG A 70 -4.07 -1.65 -8.45
N SER A 71 -3.06 -1.51 -9.33
CA SER A 71 -2.29 -0.28 -9.51
C SER A 71 -2.99 0.70 -10.45
N PHE A 72 -2.78 2.00 -10.23
CA PHE A 72 -3.19 3.07 -11.14
C PHE A 72 -2.31 3.18 -12.39
N GLY A 73 -1.23 2.39 -12.51
CA GLY A 73 -0.39 2.34 -13.69
C GLY A 73 1.10 2.09 -13.41
N GLU A 74 1.91 2.36 -14.43
CA GLU A 74 3.35 2.08 -14.45
C GLU A 74 4.23 3.35 -14.29
N LYS A 75 3.62 4.55 -14.33
CA LYS A 75 4.34 5.82 -14.19
C LYS A 75 4.14 6.40 -12.80
N LYS A 76 5.22 6.64 -12.09
CA LYS A 76 5.20 7.10 -10.70
C LYS A 76 4.41 8.40 -10.49
N GLU A 77 4.52 9.36 -11.42
CA GLU A 77 3.81 10.64 -11.36
C GLU A 77 2.30 10.44 -11.49
N GLU A 78 1.88 9.55 -12.39
CA GLU A 78 0.48 9.23 -12.60
C GLU A 78 -0.12 8.47 -11.42
N VAL A 79 0.60 7.48 -10.90
CA VAL A 79 0.19 6.75 -9.69
C VAL A 79 0.11 7.69 -8.50
N GLY A 80 1.15 8.51 -8.27
CA GLY A 80 1.18 9.48 -7.18
C GLY A 80 0.00 10.46 -7.22
N ASN A 81 -0.27 11.07 -8.37
CA ASN A 81 -1.38 12.01 -8.52
C ASN A 81 -2.75 11.35 -8.26
N ARG A 82 -2.98 10.14 -8.77
CA ARG A 82 -4.26 9.45 -8.61
C ARG A 82 -4.46 8.95 -7.19
N THR A 83 -3.44 8.38 -6.57
CA THR A 83 -3.51 7.96 -5.15
C THR A 83 -3.75 9.14 -4.23
N LEU A 84 -3.15 10.29 -4.51
CA LEU A 84 -3.38 11.53 -3.76
C LEU A 84 -4.86 11.97 -3.85
N GLN A 85 -5.45 11.97 -5.03
CA GLN A 85 -6.85 12.34 -5.20
C GLN A 85 -7.80 11.32 -4.56
N TYR A 86 -7.49 10.03 -4.69
CA TYR A 86 -8.26 8.97 -4.04
C TYR A 86 -8.24 9.12 -2.51
N MET A 87 -7.06 9.33 -1.92
CA MET A 87 -6.89 9.60 -0.49
C MET A 87 -7.74 10.80 -0.04
N ARG A 88 -7.62 11.94 -0.74
CA ARG A 88 -8.38 13.15 -0.43
C ARG A 88 -9.89 12.91 -0.47
N GLY A 89 -10.35 12.12 -1.43
CA GLY A 89 -11.76 11.71 -1.54
C GLY A 89 -12.21 10.92 -0.31
N LEU A 90 -11.47 9.89 0.09
CA LEU A 90 -11.76 9.10 1.31
C LEU A 90 -11.81 10.00 2.56
N GLN A 91 -10.79 10.84 2.74
CA GLN A 91 -10.67 11.70 3.93
C GLN A 91 -11.74 12.78 3.98
N SER A 92 -12.26 13.26 2.84
CA SER A 92 -13.41 14.18 2.79
C SER A 92 -14.68 13.58 3.40
N GLN A 93 -14.74 12.27 3.54
CA GLN A 93 -15.83 11.53 4.17
C GLN A 93 -15.46 11.00 5.57
N HIS A 94 -14.39 11.53 6.17
CA HIS A 94 -13.91 11.11 7.49
C HIS A 94 -13.58 9.62 7.58
N VAL A 95 -13.07 9.03 6.49
CA VAL A 95 -12.53 7.67 6.45
C VAL A 95 -11.00 7.76 6.38
N MET A 96 -10.33 7.09 7.29
CA MET A 96 -8.87 7.00 7.30
C MET A 96 -8.40 6.24 6.05
N ALA A 97 -7.57 6.89 5.24
CA ALA A 97 -6.86 6.26 4.13
C ALA A 97 -5.55 5.64 4.61
N VAL A 98 -5.18 4.50 4.05
CA VAL A 98 -3.93 3.79 4.35
C VAL A 98 -3.22 3.46 3.05
N ALA A 99 -2.08 4.10 2.79
CA ALA A 99 -1.27 3.82 1.59
C ALA A 99 -0.63 2.44 1.66
N LYS A 100 -0.63 1.69 0.58
CA LYS A 100 -0.04 0.34 0.53
C LYS A 100 0.56 0.03 -0.84
N HIS A 101 1.55 -0.83 -0.91
CA HIS A 101 2.21 -1.63 0.14
C HIS A 101 3.66 -1.15 0.29
N PHE A 102 3.95 -0.39 1.34
CA PHE A 102 5.27 0.19 1.57
C PHE A 102 6.35 -0.91 1.74
N PRO A 103 7.57 -0.76 1.17
CA PRO A 103 8.09 0.38 0.42
C PRO A 103 7.84 0.35 -1.11
N GLY A 104 6.94 -0.50 -1.60
CA GLY A 104 6.55 -0.65 -3.00
C GLY A 104 6.61 -2.10 -3.48
N HIS A 105 5.45 -2.65 -3.83
CA HIS A 105 5.27 -4.06 -4.23
C HIS A 105 5.11 -4.24 -5.76
N GLY A 106 5.20 -3.15 -6.53
CA GLY A 106 4.82 -3.15 -7.95
C GLY A 106 5.81 -3.85 -8.89
N ASP A 107 7.04 -4.17 -8.44
CA ASP A 107 8.08 -4.84 -9.23
C ASP A 107 8.49 -6.19 -8.65
N THR A 108 7.54 -6.96 -8.17
CA THR A 108 7.76 -8.33 -7.73
C THR A 108 7.22 -9.34 -8.75
N ASP A 109 7.82 -10.52 -8.80
CA ASP A 109 7.44 -11.65 -9.64
C ASP A 109 6.88 -12.84 -8.83
N VAL A 110 6.82 -12.71 -7.51
CA VAL A 110 6.36 -13.74 -6.57
C VAL A 110 5.20 -13.21 -5.74
N ASP A 111 4.20 -14.07 -5.52
CA ASP A 111 3.08 -13.77 -4.63
C ASP A 111 3.52 -13.86 -3.17
N SER A 112 3.35 -12.77 -2.43
CA SER A 112 3.66 -12.68 -0.99
C SER A 112 2.83 -13.61 -0.10
N HIS A 113 1.71 -14.12 -0.59
CA HIS A 113 0.95 -15.17 0.08
C HIS A 113 1.65 -16.54 0.01
N LEU A 114 2.53 -16.75 -0.96
CA LEU A 114 3.19 -18.03 -1.20
C LEU A 114 4.63 -18.07 -0.72
N ALA A 115 5.36 -16.97 -0.84
CA ALA A 115 6.76 -16.84 -0.44
C ALA A 115 7.09 -15.37 -0.14
N LEU A 116 8.29 -15.08 0.36
CA LEU A 116 8.79 -13.72 0.60
C LEU A 116 9.31 -13.12 -0.72
N PRO A 117 8.58 -12.15 -1.35
CA PRO A 117 9.02 -11.53 -2.60
C PRO A 117 10.28 -10.69 -2.39
N LEU A 118 11.14 -10.63 -3.38
CA LEU A 118 12.43 -9.97 -3.35
C LEU A 118 12.46 -8.74 -4.26
N ILE A 119 12.80 -7.59 -3.70
CA ILE A 119 13.07 -6.35 -4.45
C ILE A 119 14.58 -6.19 -4.62
N ARG A 120 15.08 -6.38 -5.86
CA ARG A 120 16.53 -6.38 -6.19
C ARG A 120 17.08 -5.01 -6.55
N HIS A 121 16.34 -3.94 -6.31
CA HIS A 121 16.74 -2.60 -6.69
C HIS A 121 17.72 -1.97 -5.72
N THR A 122 18.51 -1.03 -6.26
CA THR A 122 19.36 -0.16 -5.44
C THR A 122 18.51 0.82 -4.62
N VAL A 123 19.07 1.34 -3.53
CA VAL A 123 18.44 2.40 -2.72
C VAL A 123 18.03 3.60 -3.59
N ALA A 124 18.91 4.04 -4.50
CA ALA A 124 18.63 5.16 -5.40
C ALA A 124 17.41 4.91 -6.30
N ARG A 125 17.24 3.68 -6.81
CA ARG A 125 16.05 3.32 -7.61
C ARG A 125 14.79 3.33 -6.76
N ILE A 126 14.79 2.68 -5.60
CA ILE A 126 13.63 2.63 -4.69
C ILE A 126 13.26 4.05 -4.26
N ASP A 127 14.23 4.89 -3.90
CA ASP A 127 14.01 6.28 -3.51
C ASP A 127 13.34 7.12 -4.61
N THR A 128 13.73 6.90 -5.87
CA THR A 128 13.27 7.74 -6.98
C THR A 128 12.01 7.24 -7.67
N VAL A 129 11.67 5.96 -7.52
CA VAL A 129 10.51 5.36 -8.17
C VAL A 129 9.53 4.82 -7.13
N GLU A 130 9.85 3.74 -6.44
CA GLU A 130 8.91 3.04 -5.57
C GLU A 130 8.37 3.93 -4.44
N LEU A 131 9.24 4.73 -3.81
CA LEU A 131 8.87 5.64 -2.73
C LEU A 131 8.23 6.96 -3.19
N TYR A 132 8.21 7.26 -4.48
CA TYR A 132 7.68 8.53 -4.98
C TYR A 132 6.20 8.77 -4.61
N PRO A 133 5.26 7.84 -4.85
CA PRO A 133 3.87 8.03 -4.45
C PRO A 133 3.71 8.12 -2.93
N PHE A 134 4.48 7.36 -2.16
CA PHE A 134 4.42 7.39 -0.70
C PHE A 134 4.85 8.76 -0.15
N ARG A 135 5.95 9.35 -0.67
CA ARG A 135 6.39 10.71 -0.28
C ARG A 135 5.29 11.73 -0.51
N GLN A 136 4.66 11.72 -1.69
CA GLN A 136 3.56 12.63 -1.99
C GLN A 136 2.38 12.47 -1.02
N LEU A 137 2.05 11.23 -0.65
CA LEU A 137 0.98 10.94 0.29
C LEU A 137 1.34 11.38 1.72
N PHE A 138 2.59 11.17 2.14
CA PHE A 138 3.09 11.60 3.46
C PHE A 138 3.10 13.14 3.58
N GLU A 139 3.62 13.84 2.57
CA GLU A 139 3.58 15.31 2.49
C GLU A 139 2.14 15.86 2.49
N ALA A 140 1.20 15.11 1.93
CA ALA A 140 -0.22 15.47 1.92
C ALA A 140 -0.99 15.04 3.18
N GLY A 141 -0.32 14.45 4.18
CA GLY A 141 -0.89 14.12 5.48
C GLY A 141 -1.76 12.87 5.47
N ILE A 142 -1.35 11.81 4.74
CA ILE A 142 -2.03 10.51 4.86
C ILE A 142 -1.85 9.96 6.27
N PRO A 143 -2.93 9.52 6.95
CA PRO A 143 -2.85 9.13 8.36
C PRO A 143 -2.36 7.69 8.59
N GLY A 144 -2.28 6.87 7.55
CA GLY A 144 -1.86 5.48 7.70
C GLY A 144 -1.04 4.94 6.53
N VAL A 145 -0.15 3.99 6.81
CA VAL A 145 0.62 3.23 5.82
C VAL A 145 0.60 1.75 6.17
N MET A 146 0.48 0.89 5.17
CA MET A 146 0.59 -0.56 5.34
C MET A 146 1.94 -1.03 4.80
N ILE A 147 2.68 -1.74 5.65
CA ILE A 147 4.01 -2.25 5.35
C ILE A 147 3.89 -3.68 4.82
N ALA A 148 4.44 -3.91 3.64
CA ALA A 148 4.41 -5.20 2.97
C ALA A 148 5.37 -6.22 3.61
N HIS A 149 5.12 -7.51 3.33
CA HIS A 149 6.09 -8.57 3.59
C HIS A 149 6.97 -8.74 2.36
N LEU A 150 7.98 -7.86 2.22
CA LEU A 150 8.94 -7.81 1.12
C LEU A 150 10.36 -7.93 1.66
N ASN A 151 11.21 -8.69 0.99
CA ASN A 151 12.65 -8.65 1.23
C ASN A 151 13.28 -7.56 0.37
N VAL A 152 13.95 -6.60 1.00
CA VAL A 152 14.59 -5.45 0.34
C VAL A 152 16.06 -5.34 0.78
N PRO A 153 16.96 -6.17 0.21
CA PRO A 153 18.35 -6.30 0.68
C PRO A 153 19.17 -5.02 0.62
N SER A 154 18.77 -4.07 -0.23
CA SER A 154 19.44 -2.77 -0.31
C SER A 154 19.21 -1.88 0.92
N TYR A 155 18.16 -2.11 1.69
CA TYR A 155 17.89 -1.45 2.96
C TYR A 155 18.22 -2.35 4.15
N ASP A 156 17.92 -3.64 4.05
CA ASP A 156 18.19 -4.61 5.13
C ASP A 156 18.71 -5.94 4.56
N SER A 157 19.99 -6.20 4.79
CA SER A 157 20.66 -7.41 4.32
C SER A 157 20.33 -8.68 5.12
N ALA A 158 19.54 -8.58 6.19
CA ALA A 158 19.19 -9.70 7.05
C ALA A 158 18.20 -10.70 6.41
N ASN A 159 17.72 -10.42 5.18
CA ASN A 159 16.76 -11.27 4.45
C ASN A 159 15.46 -11.53 5.23
N ILE A 160 14.96 -10.49 5.87
CA ILE A 160 13.70 -10.50 6.63
C ILE A 160 12.62 -9.65 5.93
N PRO A 161 11.33 -9.90 6.20
CA PRO A 161 10.27 -9.06 5.68
C PRO A 161 10.39 -7.59 6.13
N ALA A 162 10.11 -6.65 5.24
CA ALA A 162 10.13 -5.21 5.52
C ALA A 162 9.28 -4.84 6.75
N SER A 163 8.15 -5.52 6.95
CA SER A 163 7.29 -5.36 8.13
C SER A 163 7.92 -5.77 9.47
N LEU A 164 9.07 -6.46 9.45
CA LEU A 164 9.82 -6.90 10.63
C LEU A 164 11.20 -6.24 10.71
N SER A 165 11.51 -5.32 9.80
CA SER A 165 12.83 -4.70 9.66
C SER A 165 12.84 -3.33 10.30
N LYS A 166 13.65 -3.15 11.34
CA LYS A 166 13.89 -1.83 11.94
C LYS A 166 14.45 -0.85 10.93
N GLN A 167 15.34 -1.27 10.04
CA GLN A 167 15.93 -0.42 9.01
C GLN A 167 14.88 0.13 8.05
N ILE A 168 13.79 -0.61 7.81
CA ILE A 168 12.72 -0.17 6.93
C ILE A 168 11.64 0.59 7.70
N VAL A 169 11.22 0.11 8.86
CA VAL A 169 10.13 0.73 9.62
C VAL A 169 10.62 1.95 10.40
N THR A 170 11.68 1.81 11.18
CA THR A 170 12.22 2.91 11.98
C THR A 170 13.08 3.83 11.12
N ASP A 171 14.20 3.33 10.57
CA ASP A 171 15.23 4.21 9.99
C ASP A 171 14.76 4.83 8.66
N LEU A 172 14.08 4.06 7.77
CA LEU A 172 13.59 4.60 6.50
C LEU A 172 12.26 5.34 6.68
N LEU A 173 11.22 4.67 7.20
CA LEU A 173 9.87 5.23 7.21
C LEU A 173 9.72 6.35 8.26
N ARG A 174 10.13 6.11 9.51
CA ARG A 174 9.97 7.10 10.57
C ARG A 174 11.02 8.21 10.52
N GLU A 175 12.30 7.85 10.43
CA GLU A 175 13.39 8.85 10.55
C GLU A 175 13.67 9.56 9.22
N LYS A 176 13.87 8.81 8.13
CA LYS A 176 14.24 9.41 6.83
C LYS A 176 13.06 10.04 6.10
N LEU A 177 11.88 9.40 6.12
CA LEU A 177 10.66 9.89 5.44
C LEU A 177 9.74 10.69 6.36
N HIS A 178 10.06 10.81 7.65
CA HIS A 178 9.31 11.58 8.66
C HIS A 178 7.81 11.24 8.72
N PHE A 179 7.46 9.95 8.57
CA PHE A 179 6.08 9.52 8.65
C PHE A 179 5.66 9.30 10.11
N ASP A 180 4.74 10.13 10.61
CA ASP A 180 4.26 10.08 12.01
C ASP A 180 2.90 9.38 12.19
N GLY A 181 2.26 8.95 11.08
CA GLY A 181 0.95 8.30 11.09
C GLY A 181 0.99 6.85 11.62
N LEU A 182 -0.15 6.16 11.52
CA LEU A 182 -0.29 4.78 11.93
C LEU A 182 0.39 3.82 10.93
N CYS A 183 1.19 2.90 11.45
CA CYS A 183 1.73 1.78 10.68
C CYS A 183 0.88 0.54 10.89
N PHE A 184 0.47 -0.06 9.79
CA PHE A 184 -0.17 -1.37 9.75
C PHE A 184 0.81 -2.35 9.10
N THR A 185 0.80 -3.60 9.51
CA THR A 185 1.41 -4.67 8.73
C THR A 185 0.40 -5.18 7.71
N ASP A 186 0.85 -5.74 6.60
CA ASP A 186 0.02 -6.66 5.84
C ASP A 186 -0.32 -7.89 6.70
N ALA A 187 -1.18 -8.77 6.22
CA ALA A 187 -1.72 -9.87 7.02
C ALA A 187 -0.63 -10.79 7.58
N MET A 188 -0.49 -10.83 8.91
CA MET A 188 0.58 -11.55 9.62
C MET A 188 0.50 -13.09 9.50
N ASN A 189 -0.58 -13.63 8.94
CA ASN A 189 -0.73 -15.06 8.63
C ASN A 189 -0.20 -15.46 7.24
N MET A 190 0.36 -14.52 6.47
CA MET A 190 0.94 -14.80 5.15
C MET A 190 2.23 -15.61 5.26
N LYS A 191 2.47 -16.54 4.31
CA LYS A 191 3.67 -17.41 4.32
C LYS A 191 4.97 -16.62 4.25
N GLY A 192 4.99 -15.48 3.58
CA GLY A 192 6.15 -14.59 3.50
C GLY A 192 6.67 -14.11 4.87
N VAL A 193 5.84 -14.14 5.91
CA VAL A 193 6.22 -13.70 7.26
C VAL A 193 6.24 -14.84 8.28
N THR A 194 5.40 -15.87 8.12
CA THR A 194 5.26 -16.95 9.12
C THR A 194 6.26 -18.08 8.94
N GLN A 195 6.86 -18.23 7.77
CA GLN A 195 7.75 -19.35 7.47
C GLN A 195 8.95 -19.40 8.42
N GLY A 196 9.08 -20.53 9.12
CA GLY A 196 10.18 -20.77 10.08
C GLY A 196 10.08 -20.01 11.41
N LYS A 197 8.88 -19.48 11.76
CA LYS A 197 8.65 -18.79 13.03
C LYS A 197 7.58 -19.47 13.87
N THR A 198 7.68 -19.32 15.18
CA THR A 198 6.62 -19.76 16.11
C THR A 198 5.47 -18.73 16.11
N PRO A 199 4.23 -19.14 16.47
CA PRO A 199 3.13 -18.20 16.63
C PRO A 199 3.49 -17.06 17.60
N GLY A 200 3.24 -15.83 17.19
CA GLY A 200 3.55 -14.62 17.99
C GLY A 200 4.95 -14.03 17.79
N ASP A 201 5.94 -14.80 17.34
CA ASP A 201 7.31 -14.27 17.11
C ASP A 201 7.32 -13.14 16.06
N ALA A 202 6.54 -13.30 15.01
CA ALA A 202 6.44 -12.29 13.95
C ALA A 202 5.76 -11.01 14.48
N ASP A 203 4.72 -11.16 15.30
CA ASP A 203 3.97 -10.03 15.86
C ASP A 203 4.86 -9.19 16.79
N VAL A 204 5.64 -9.85 17.67
CA VAL A 204 6.59 -9.17 18.55
C VAL A 204 7.66 -8.44 17.74
N LYS A 205 8.20 -9.06 16.67
CA LYS A 205 9.20 -8.41 15.81
C LYS A 205 8.62 -7.23 15.04
N ALA A 206 7.37 -7.32 14.58
CA ALA A 206 6.71 -6.21 13.90
C ALA A 206 6.47 -5.01 14.83
N LEU A 207 6.18 -5.26 16.13
CA LEU A 207 6.04 -4.19 17.12
C LEU A 207 7.38 -3.57 17.50
N ALA A 208 8.48 -4.31 17.39
CA ALA A 208 9.82 -3.86 17.72
C ALA A 208 10.55 -3.18 16.55
N ALA A 209 10.02 -3.30 15.35
CA ALA A 209 10.60 -2.73 14.14
C ALA A 209 10.30 -1.24 14.02
#